data_10c99f3ef42a4971b91116d75bdbac55
#
_entry.id   10c99f3ef42a4971b91116d75bdbac55
#
_cell.length_a   1.000
_cell.length_b   1.000
_cell.length_c   1.000
_cell.angle_alpha   90.00
_cell.angle_beta   90.00
_cell.angle_gamma   90.00
#
_symmetry.space_group_name_H-M   'P 1'
#
loop_
_entity.id
_entity.type
_entity.pdbx_description
1 polymer ?
#
loop_
_entity_poly.entity_id
_entity_poly.type
_entity_poly.pdbx_seq_one_letter_code
_entity_poly.pdbx_strand_id
1 'polypeptide(L)'
;MCNQVLYCVISGDFVKANKEAVKIDSHPVVAYFKKSGFVPMKNFIESLTKQKKIMQKCWINMATAKQKKGSVTYWTPVPTLKSETDITDQDKELMKKFAETVKAANQSVLEQSRDYSKLQVVDADDSLANDFNATPV
;
A
#
# COMPACT_ATOMS: atom_id res chain seq x y z
N MET A 1 12.11 2.51 3.18
CA MET A 1 10.90 3.20 3.69
C MET A 1 9.73 2.23 3.67
N CYS A 2 9.04 2.07 4.79
CA CYS A 2 7.89 1.18 4.87
C CYS A 2 6.64 1.86 4.30
N ASN A 3 5.92 1.12 3.47
CA ASN A 3 4.65 1.55 2.91
C ASN A 3 3.58 0.50 3.24
N GLN A 4 2.39 0.96 3.54
CA GLN A 4 1.21 0.12 3.61
C GLN A 4 0.45 0.25 2.29
N VAL A 5 0.25 -0.84 1.60
CA VAL A 5 -0.50 -0.87 0.33
C VAL A 5 -1.79 -1.64 0.54
N LEU A 6 -2.90 -1.01 0.25
CA LEU A 6 -4.23 -1.62 0.33
C LEU A 6 -4.90 -1.64 -1.05
N TYR A 7 -5.38 -2.80 -1.42
CA TYR A 7 -6.24 -2.98 -2.58
C TYR A 7 -7.68 -3.03 -2.07
N CYS A 8 -8.47 -2.05 -2.47
CA CYS A 8 -9.82 -1.89 -1.95
C CYS A 8 -10.78 -1.33 -2.99
N VAL A 9 -12.05 -1.31 -2.64
CA VAL A 9 -13.07 -0.56 -3.38
C VAL A 9 -13.50 0.62 -2.56
N ILE A 10 -13.75 1.74 -3.21
CA ILE A 10 -14.25 2.96 -2.56
C ILE A 10 -15.67 3.25 -3.02
N SER A 11 -16.46 3.75 -2.09
CA SER A 11 -17.81 4.27 -2.34
C SER A 11 -18.00 5.56 -1.56
N GLY A 12 -18.68 6.53 -2.15
CA GLY A 12 -18.98 7.80 -1.51
C GLY A 12 -19.22 8.93 -2.49
N ASP A 13 -19.43 10.10 -1.92
CA ASP A 13 -19.59 11.32 -2.68
C ASP A 13 -18.26 12.06 -2.73
N PHE A 14 -17.79 12.34 -3.92
CA PHE A 14 -16.50 12.98 -4.16
C PHE A 14 -16.68 14.27 -4.94
N VAL A 15 -15.79 15.21 -4.74
CA VAL A 15 -15.76 16.48 -5.47
C VAL A 15 -14.48 16.51 -6.29
N LYS A 16 -14.63 16.63 -7.60
CA LYS A 16 -13.49 16.78 -8.52
C LYS A 16 -12.84 18.17 -8.37
N ALA A 17 -11.66 18.30 -8.92
CA ALA A 17 -10.94 19.58 -8.94
C ALA A 17 -11.73 20.73 -9.58
N ASN A 18 -12.60 20.43 -10.53
CA ASN A 18 -13.53 21.40 -11.16
C ASN A 18 -14.78 21.70 -10.34
N LYS A 19 -14.84 21.24 -9.06
CA LYS A 19 -15.97 21.37 -8.13
C LYS A 19 -17.23 20.58 -8.52
N GLU A 20 -17.14 19.68 -9.48
CA GLU A 20 -18.24 18.79 -9.86
C GLU A 20 -18.35 17.67 -8.81
N ALA A 21 -19.57 17.48 -8.27
CA ALA A 21 -19.87 16.39 -7.37
C ALA A 21 -20.06 15.09 -8.16
N VAL A 22 -19.40 14.03 -7.73
CA VAL A 22 -19.49 12.70 -8.35
C VAL A 22 -19.77 11.65 -7.28
N LYS A 23 -20.78 10.84 -7.52
CA LYS A 23 -21.04 9.66 -6.69
C LYS A 23 -20.28 8.47 -7.26
N ILE A 24 -19.44 7.87 -6.42
CA ILE A 24 -18.66 6.68 -6.76
C ILE A 24 -19.20 5.51 -5.96
N ASP A 25 -19.43 4.39 -6.63
CA ASP A 25 -19.86 3.16 -5.99
C ASP A 25 -18.95 2.01 -6.39
N SER A 26 -18.40 1.33 -5.39
CA SER A 26 -17.56 0.13 -5.52
C SER A 26 -16.44 0.24 -6.57
N HIS A 27 -15.80 1.40 -6.62
CA HIS A 27 -14.69 1.63 -7.55
C HIS A 27 -13.38 1.03 -7.01
N PRO A 28 -12.72 0.12 -7.75
CA PRO A 28 -11.46 -0.47 -7.30
C PRO A 28 -10.34 0.56 -7.31
N VAL A 29 -9.59 0.60 -6.21
CA VAL A 29 -8.45 1.51 -6.04
C VAL A 29 -7.30 0.82 -5.32
N VAL A 30 -6.11 1.36 -5.50
CA VAL A 30 -4.93 1.00 -4.72
C VAL A 30 -4.57 2.19 -3.84
N ALA A 31 -4.60 1.99 -2.53
CA ALA A 31 -4.27 3.02 -1.57
C ALA A 31 -2.87 2.81 -0.99
N TYR A 32 -2.06 3.84 -1.01
CA TYR A 32 -0.70 3.84 -0.47
C TYR A 32 -0.63 4.72 0.78
N PHE A 33 -0.28 4.12 1.90
CA PHE A 33 -0.06 4.84 3.14
C PHE A 33 1.43 4.90 3.45
N LYS A 34 1.98 6.09 3.38
CA LYS A 34 3.40 6.38 3.53
C LYS A 34 3.63 7.41 4.63
N LYS A 35 4.83 7.45 5.19
CA LYS A 35 5.22 8.48 6.17
C LYS A 35 4.21 8.61 7.31
N SER A 36 3.61 9.78 7.46
CA SER A 36 2.62 10.09 8.51
C SER A 36 1.33 9.26 8.43
N GLY A 37 1.01 8.71 7.27
CA GLY A 37 -0.15 7.84 7.08
C GLY A 37 0.09 6.37 7.44
N PHE A 38 1.33 5.95 7.52
CA PHE A 38 1.67 4.54 7.77
C PHE A 38 1.27 4.06 9.17
N VAL A 39 1.66 4.79 10.19
CA VAL A 39 1.43 4.38 11.59
C VAL A 39 -0.05 4.30 11.94
N PRO A 40 -0.90 5.30 11.62
CA PRO A 40 -2.33 5.21 11.88
C PRO A 40 -3.00 4.00 11.22
N MET A 41 -2.66 3.71 9.97
CA MET A 41 -3.20 2.54 9.26
C MET A 41 -2.71 1.22 9.84
N LYS A 42 -1.43 1.13 10.17
CA LYS A 42 -0.86 -0.05 10.81
C LYS A 42 -1.58 -0.33 12.14
N ASN A 43 -1.72 0.67 12.99
CA ASN A 43 -2.38 0.54 14.30
C ASN A 43 -3.85 0.11 14.14
N PHE A 44 -4.55 0.64 13.16
CA PHE A 44 -5.91 0.26 12.86
C PHE A 44 -6.03 -1.20 12.44
N ILE A 45 -5.18 -1.66 11.52
CA ILE A 45 -5.15 -3.06 11.08
C ILE A 45 -4.83 -4.00 12.24
N GLU A 46 -3.86 -3.64 13.08
CA GLU A 46 -3.54 -4.42 14.28
C GLU A 46 -4.72 -4.48 15.27
N SER A 47 -5.48 -3.38 15.41
CA SER A 47 -6.66 -3.37 16.26
C SER A 47 -7.76 -4.31 15.74
N LEU A 48 -7.98 -4.37 14.43
CA LEU A 48 -8.89 -5.33 13.81
C LEU A 48 -8.46 -6.78 14.06
N THR A 49 -7.18 -7.04 13.93
CA THR A 49 -6.61 -8.37 14.19
C THR A 49 -6.79 -8.79 15.65
N LYS A 50 -6.56 -7.88 16.60
CA LYS A 50 -6.80 -8.12 18.02
C LYS A 50 -8.26 -8.43 18.34
N GLN A 51 -9.18 -7.80 17.62
CA GLN A 51 -10.62 -8.06 17.72
C GLN A 51 -11.06 -9.30 16.95
N LYS A 52 -10.13 -10.03 16.34
CA LYS A 52 -10.40 -11.20 15.49
C LYS A 52 -11.33 -10.90 14.32
N LYS A 53 -11.26 -9.68 13.80
CA LYS A 53 -12.03 -9.23 12.64
C LYS A 53 -11.21 -9.44 11.37
N ILE A 54 -11.86 -9.92 10.33
CA ILE A 54 -11.26 -10.12 9.02
C ILE A 54 -11.41 -8.83 8.22
N MET A 55 -10.30 -8.21 7.85
CA MET A 55 -10.28 -6.92 7.17
C MET A 55 -11.09 -6.94 5.86
N GLN A 56 -11.08 -8.04 5.12
CA GLN A 56 -11.83 -8.20 3.88
C GLN A 56 -13.36 -8.16 4.08
N LYS A 57 -13.82 -8.38 5.31
CA LYS A 57 -15.24 -8.29 5.67
C LYS A 57 -15.63 -6.95 6.29
N CYS A 58 -14.74 -5.99 6.32
CA CYS A 58 -14.96 -4.72 6.99
C CYS A 58 -15.18 -3.59 6.00
N TRP A 59 -16.24 -2.82 6.24
CA TRP A 59 -16.40 -1.49 5.68
C TRP A 59 -15.71 -0.48 6.59
N ILE A 60 -14.82 0.31 6.04
CA ILE A 60 -13.98 1.24 6.78
C ILE A 60 -14.33 2.65 6.33
N ASN A 61 -14.67 3.52 7.29
CA ASN A 61 -14.75 4.95 7.04
C ASN A 61 -13.34 5.53 7.09
N MET A 62 -13.00 6.31 6.09
CA MET A 62 -11.73 7.02 6.04
C MET A 62 -11.96 8.51 6.19
N ALA A 63 -11.52 9.06 7.30
CA ALA A 63 -11.48 10.49 7.54
C ALA A 63 -10.02 10.95 7.59
N THR A 64 -9.81 12.25 7.70
CA THR A 64 -8.49 12.84 7.88
C THR A 64 -8.50 13.78 9.07
N ALA A 65 -7.39 13.82 9.80
CA ALA A 65 -7.16 14.74 10.88
C ALA A 65 -5.97 15.64 10.57
N LYS A 66 -6.15 16.93 10.85
CA LYS A 66 -5.09 17.93 10.70
C LYS A 66 -4.10 17.80 11.85
N GLN A 67 -2.83 17.70 11.52
CA GLN A 67 -1.73 17.65 12.48
C GLN A 67 -0.78 18.82 12.24
N LYS A 68 -0.13 19.26 13.29
CA LYS A 68 0.87 20.33 13.22
C LYS A 68 2.13 19.91 13.97
N LYS A 69 3.27 20.03 13.32
CA LYS A 69 4.59 19.82 13.93
C LYS A 69 5.48 21.02 13.60
N GLY A 70 5.71 21.86 14.58
CA GLY A 70 6.40 23.13 14.36
C GLY A 70 5.62 24.04 13.41
N SER A 71 6.23 24.48 12.33
CA SER A 71 5.60 25.27 11.27
C SER A 71 4.92 24.44 10.17
N VAL A 72 5.08 23.11 10.21
CA VAL A 72 4.55 22.21 9.18
C VAL A 72 3.18 21.69 9.57
N THR A 73 2.21 21.88 8.69
CA THR A 73 0.86 21.32 8.80
C THR A 73 0.75 20.13 7.84
N TYR A 74 0.22 19.03 8.33
CA TYR A 74 -0.02 17.84 7.53
C TYR A 74 -1.31 17.13 7.95
N TRP A 75 -1.77 16.19 7.13
CA TRP A 75 -2.99 15.43 7.37
C TRP A 75 -2.66 13.96 7.56
N THR A 76 -3.30 13.34 8.53
CA THR A 76 -3.19 11.90 8.78
C THR A 76 -4.52 11.20 8.56
N PRO A 77 -4.52 9.97 8.04
CA PRO A 77 -5.74 9.19 7.93
C PRO A 77 -6.27 8.79 9.31
N VAL A 78 -7.58 8.82 9.45
CA VAL A 78 -8.29 8.35 10.64
C VAL A 78 -9.27 7.27 10.19
N PRO A 79 -8.81 6.02 10.07
CA PRO A 79 -9.68 4.90 9.71
C PRO A 79 -10.53 4.48 10.90
N THR A 80 -11.80 4.24 10.66
CA THR A 80 -12.75 3.71 11.65
C THR A 80 -13.59 2.61 11.03
N LEU A 81 -13.92 1.59 11.83
CA LEU A 81 -14.79 0.52 11.40
C LEU A 81 -16.23 1.05 11.30
N LYS A 82 -16.80 0.96 10.10
CA LYS A 82 -18.21 1.31 9.86
C LYS A 82 -19.13 0.15 10.14
N SER A 83 -18.86 -0.99 9.53
CA SER A 83 -19.68 -2.20 9.65
C SER A 83 -18.90 -3.42 9.17
N GLU A 84 -19.38 -4.59 9.55
CA GLU A 84 -18.94 -5.85 8.96
C GLU A 84 -19.98 -6.31 7.93
N THR A 85 -19.53 -6.96 6.88
CA THR A 85 -20.39 -7.52 5.83
C THR A 85 -20.03 -8.98 5.59
N ASP A 86 -21.03 -9.75 5.21
CA ASP A 86 -20.78 -11.11 4.74
C ASP A 86 -20.23 -11.10 3.33
N ILE A 87 -19.28 -11.98 3.08
CA ILE A 87 -18.66 -12.13 1.78
C ILE A 87 -19.47 -13.18 1.00
N THR A 88 -19.94 -12.80 -0.18
CA THR A 88 -20.60 -13.73 -1.10
C THR A 88 -19.58 -14.65 -1.75
N ASP A 89 -20.02 -15.77 -2.34
CA ASP A 89 -19.13 -16.67 -3.06
C ASP A 89 -18.50 -16.00 -4.29
N GLN A 90 -19.22 -15.09 -4.93
CA GLN A 90 -18.68 -14.25 -6.01
C GLN A 90 -17.57 -13.34 -5.51
N ASP A 91 -17.72 -12.73 -4.36
CA ASP A 91 -16.70 -11.89 -3.74
C ASP A 91 -15.45 -12.69 -3.39
N LYS A 92 -15.64 -13.92 -2.90
CA LYS A 92 -14.52 -14.84 -2.60
C LYS A 92 -13.72 -15.18 -3.86
N GLU A 93 -14.41 -15.47 -4.96
CA GLU A 93 -13.76 -15.74 -6.25
C GLU A 93 -13.02 -14.52 -6.77
N LEU A 94 -13.64 -13.35 -6.68
CA LEU A 94 -13.01 -12.09 -7.08
C LEU A 94 -11.78 -11.80 -6.26
N MET A 95 -11.84 -11.97 -4.95
CA MET A 95 -10.71 -11.80 -4.04
C MET A 95 -9.59 -12.78 -4.35
N LYS A 96 -9.92 -14.04 -4.65
CA LYS A 96 -8.94 -15.06 -5.04
C LYS A 96 -8.22 -14.68 -6.33
N LYS A 97 -8.95 -14.31 -7.37
CA LYS A 97 -8.37 -13.84 -8.63
C LYS A 97 -7.48 -12.62 -8.42
N PHE A 98 -7.92 -11.70 -7.60
CA PHE A 98 -7.16 -10.50 -7.27
C PHE A 98 -5.87 -10.84 -6.53
N ALA A 99 -5.94 -11.72 -5.53
CA ALA A 99 -4.77 -12.20 -4.79
C ALA A 99 -3.76 -12.92 -5.71
N GLU A 100 -4.23 -13.73 -6.64
CA GLU A 100 -3.39 -14.38 -7.64
C GLU A 100 -2.71 -13.37 -8.56
N THR A 101 -3.43 -12.34 -9.01
CA THR A 101 -2.88 -11.27 -9.83
C THR A 101 -1.81 -10.48 -9.09
N VAL A 102 -2.06 -10.11 -7.85
CA VAL A 102 -1.09 -9.40 -6.99
C VAL A 102 0.14 -10.26 -6.73
N LYS A 103 -0.05 -11.54 -6.45
CA LYS A 103 1.05 -12.51 -6.22
C LYS A 103 1.93 -12.65 -7.46
N ALA A 104 1.32 -12.78 -8.65
CA ALA A 104 2.05 -12.84 -9.91
C ALA A 104 2.83 -11.55 -10.19
N ALA A 105 2.23 -10.40 -9.97
CA ALA A 105 2.89 -9.10 -10.13
C ALA A 105 4.07 -8.94 -9.16
N ASN A 106 3.89 -9.30 -7.90
CA ASN A 106 4.95 -9.26 -6.89
C ASN A 106 6.10 -10.22 -7.23
N GLN A 107 5.79 -11.41 -7.72
CA GLN A 107 6.80 -12.36 -8.14
C GLN A 107 7.62 -11.84 -9.32
N SER A 108 6.97 -11.24 -10.31
CA SER A 108 7.65 -10.61 -11.46
C SER A 108 8.61 -9.50 -11.00
N VAL A 109 8.17 -8.64 -10.08
CA VAL A 109 9.02 -7.58 -9.51
C VAL A 109 10.21 -8.16 -8.76
N LEU A 110 10.02 -9.22 -7.99
CA LEU A 110 11.10 -9.89 -7.26
C LEU A 110 12.13 -10.53 -8.22
N GLU A 111 11.67 -11.15 -9.29
CA GLU A 111 12.55 -11.72 -10.32
C GLU A 111 13.37 -10.64 -11.01
N GLN A 112 12.76 -9.56 -11.43
CA GLN A 112 13.44 -8.40 -12.02
C GLN A 112 14.47 -7.79 -11.05
N SER A 113 14.12 -7.66 -9.78
CA SER A 113 15.03 -7.16 -8.75
C SER A 113 16.22 -8.08 -8.53
N ARG A 114 16.01 -9.38 -8.54
CA ARG A 114 17.10 -10.38 -8.43
C ARG A 114 18.06 -10.32 -9.62
N ASP A 115 17.53 -10.23 -10.83
CA ASP A 115 18.33 -10.13 -12.04
C ASP A 115 19.14 -8.82 -12.07
N TYR A 116 18.53 -7.72 -11.67
CA TYR A 116 19.20 -6.44 -11.54
C TYR A 116 20.32 -6.47 -10.49
N SER A 117 20.07 -7.09 -9.34
CA SER A 117 21.07 -7.26 -8.29
C SER A 117 22.25 -8.12 -8.73
N LYS A 118 22.01 -9.17 -9.49
CA LYS A 118 23.06 -10.01 -10.10
C LYS A 118 23.92 -9.22 -11.06
N LEU A 119 23.32 -8.42 -11.93
CA LEU A 119 24.03 -7.54 -12.86
C LEU A 119 24.88 -6.50 -12.13
N GLN A 120 24.36 -5.87 -11.09
CA GLN A 120 25.11 -4.90 -10.28
C GLN A 120 26.27 -5.54 -9.53
N VAL A 121 26.11 -6.73 -8.99
CA VAL A 121 27.20 -7.45 -8.29
C VAL A 121 28.33 -7.79 -9.26
N VAL A 122 28.02 -8.23 -10.48
CA VAL A 122 29.03 -8.49 -11.52
C VAL A 122 29.78 -7.21 -11.89
N ASP A 123 29.07 -6.12 -12.14
CA ASP A 123 29.67 -4.82 -12.47
C ASP A 123 30.47 -4.26 -11.28
N ALA A 124 30.00 -4.41 -10.05
CA ALA A 124 30.71 -3.99 -8.86
C ALA A 124 31.99 -4.81 -8.60
N ASP A 125 31.95 -6.11 -8.83
CA ASP A 125 33.13 -6.96 -8.71
C ASP A 125 34.20 -6.59 -9.75
N ASP A 126 33.83 -6.35 -10.99
CA ASP A 126 34.75 -5.88 -12.05
C ASP A 126 35.31 -4.50 -11.73
N SER A 127 34.48 -3.59 -11.24
CA SER A 127 34.91 -2.25 -10.81
C SER A 127 35.86 -2.30 -9.63
N LEU A 128 35.57 -3.11 -8.61
CA LEU A 128 36.46 -3.31 -7.45
C LEU A 128 37.78 -3.95 -7.84
N ALA A 129 37.77 -4.93 -8.71
CA ALA A 129 38.98 -5.56 -9.21
C ALA A 129 39.89 -4.55 -9.97
N ASN A 130 39.28 -3.69 -10.77
CA ASN A 130 39.99 -2.64 -11.50
C ASN A 130 40.54 -1.56 -10.54
N ASP A 131 39.78 -1.17 -9.53
CA ASP A 131 40.22 -0.21 -8.53
C ASP A 131 41.38 -0.75 -7.69
N PHE A 132 41.37 -2.00 -7.31
CA PHE A 132 42.45 -2.67 -6.62
C PHE A 132 43.76 -2.75 -7.45
N ASN A 133 43.60 -2.93 -8.77
CA ASN A 133 44.75 -2.95 -9.68
C ASN A 133 45.26 -1.55 -10.04
N ALA A 134 44.38 -0.54 -9.99
CA ALA A 134 44.73 0.85 -10.34
C ALA A 134 45.33 1.66 -9.22
N THR A 135 45.18 1.25 -7.94
CA THR A 135 45.77 1.92 -6.77
C THR A 135 46.84 1.05 -6.14
N PRO A 136 48.09 1.15 -6.56
CA PRO A 136 49.22 0.57 -5.81
C PRO A 136 49.34 1.32 -4.46
N VAL A 137 49.20 0.58 -3.43
CA VAL A 137 49.39 1.09 -2.07
C VAL A 137 50.86 1.25 -1.81
#